data_701188146e09effaef67fd8ef2e7fd83
#
_entry.id   701188146e09effaef67fd8ef2e7fd83
#
_cell.length_a   1.000
_cell.length_b   1.000
_cell.length_c   1.000
_cell.angle_alpha   90.00
_cell.angle_beta   90.00
_cell.angle_gamma   90.00
#
_symmetry.space_group_name_H-M   'P 1'
#
loop_
_entity.id
_entity.type
_entity.pdbx_description
1 polymer ?
#
loop_
_entity_poly.entity_id
_entity_poly.type
_entity_poly.pdbx_seq_one_letter_code
_entity_poly.pdbx_strand_id
1 'polypeptide(L)'
;MTATVTYESNLRTTCLHLQSGSAIETDAPTDNKGKGERFSPTDLIATGLGACMITTMGIKAESMGIALDGAQVEVTKIMKSDPRRIGKIITHITMPGGLGLDDKNKEILERVARTCPVERSLHPEVELEISFDWK
;
A
#
# COMPACT_ATOMS: atom_id res chain seq x y z
N MET A 1 -11.84 -7.65 17.55
CA MET A 1 -11.99 -8.26 16.21
C MET A 1 -12.02 -7.15 15.18
N THR A 2 -11.16 -7.24 14.17
CA THR A 2 -11.00 -6.18 13.16
C THR A 2 -12.01 -6.32 12.02
N ALA A 3 -12.12 -7.52 11.46
CA ALA A 3 -12.94 -7.77 10.28
C ALA A 3 -13.45 -9.21 10.26
N THR A 4 -14.46 -9.43 9.44
CA THR A 4 -14.89 -10.77 9.05
C THR A 4 -14.68 -10.94 7.57
N VAL A 5 -14.37 -12.18 7.15
CA VAL A 5 -14.21 -12.54 5.74
C VAL A 5 -15.17 -13.67 5.42
N THR A 6 -16.01 -13.47 4.42
CA THR A 6 -16.98 -14.45 3.96
C THR A 6 -16.59 -14.93 2.56
N TYR A 7 -16.51 -16.24 2.37
CA TYR A 7 -16.29 -16.81 1.05
C TYR A 7 -17.61 -16.83 0.27
N GLU A 8 -17.64 -16.12 -0.87
CA GLU A 8 -18.88 -15.97 -1.67
C GLU A 8 -19.00 -16.98 -2.81
N SER A 9 -18.07 -17.88 -2.95
CA SER A 9 -17.90 -18.80 -4.05
C SER A 9 -17.18 -18.20 -5.28
N ASN A 10 -16.79 -19.04 -6.22
CA ASN A 10 -16.04 -18.62 -7.42
C ASN A 10 -14.75 -17.83 -7.10
N LEU A 11 -14.09 -18.18 -5.99
CA LEU A 11 -12.84 -17.57 -5.53
C LEU A 11 -12.96 -16.08 -5.19
N ARG A 12 -14.16 -15.65 -4.79
CA ARG A 12 -14.48 -14.30 -4.32
C ARG A 12 -14.73 -14.30 -2.82
N THR A 13 -14.28 -13.26 -2.13
CA THR A 13 -14.61 -13.03 -0.72
C THR A 13 -15.18 -11.64 -0.52
N THR A 14 -15.94 -11.48 0.55
CA THR A 14 -16.35 -10.16 1.06
C THR A 14 -15.68 -9.94 2.41
N CYS A 15 -14.99 -8.82 2.56
CA CYS A 15 -14.33 -8.43 3.81
C CYS A 15 -15.09 -7.26 4.42
N LEU A 16 -15.59 -7.44 5.64
CA LEU A 16 -16.33 -6.40 6.36
C LEU A 16 -15.48 -5.87 7.51
N HIS A 17 -15.21 -4.56 7.50
CA HIS A 17 -14.54 -3.88 8.59
C HIS A 17 -15.56 -3.58 9.70
N LEU A 18 -15.40 -4.19 10.86
CA LEU A 18 -16.45 -4.17 11.89
C LEU A 18 -16.67 -2.80 12.50
N GLN A 19 -15.61 -2.04 12.70
CA GLN A 19 -15.72 -0.71 13.31
C GLN A 19 -16.48 0.29 12.46
N SER A 20 -16.21 0.31 11.13
CA SER A 20 -16.78 1.31 10.22
C SER A 20 -17.97 0.81 9.41
N GLY A 21 -18.14 -0.52 9.31
CA GLY A 21 -19.14 -1.10 8.40
C GLY A 21 -18.71 -1.06 6.94
N SER A 22 -17.52 -0.57 6.62
CA SER A 22 -16.99 -0.56 5.26
C SER A 22 -16.71 -1.98 4.78
N ALA A 23 -16.98 -2.26 3.51
CA ALA A 23 -16.76 -3.59 2.94
C ALA A 23 -15.99 -3.49 1.62
N ILE A 24 -15.14 -4.49 1.38
CA ILE A 24 -14.43 -4.68 0.10
C ILE A 24 -14.56 -6.13 -0.33
N GLU A 25 -14.44 -6.37 -1.63
CA GLU A 25 -14.43 -7.71 -2.18
C GLU A 25 -13.03 -8.06 -2.67
N THR A 26 -12.66 -9.36 -2.65
CA THR A 26 -11.44 -9.85 -3.25
C THR A 26 -11.74 -10.94 -4.26
N ASP A 27 -10.88 -11.07 -5.26
CA ASP A 27 -10.90 -12.15 -6.23
C ASP A 27 -9.53 -12.80 -6.30
N ALA A 28 -9.49 -14.10 -6.55
CA ALA A 28 -8.24 -14.71 -6.97
C ALA A 28 -7.79 -14.07 -8.30
N PRO A 29 -6.48 -13.88 -8.52
CA PRO A 29 -6.01 -13.28 -9.76
C PRO A 29 -6.18 -14.23 -10.95
N THR A 30 -6.17 -13.66 -12.16
CA THR A 30 -6.37 -14.43 -13.40
C THR A 30 -5.30 -15.50 -13.61
N ASP A 31 -4.08 -15.28 -13.14
CA ASP A 31 -2.99 -16.25 -13.22
C ASP A 31 -3.09 -17.35 -12.15
N ASN A 32 -4.12 -17.30 -11.30
CA ASN A 32 -4.41 -18.30 -10.27
C ASN A 32 -5.90 -18.69 -10.26
N LYS A 33 -6.47 -18.93 -11.44
CA LYS A 33 -7.84 -19.40 -11.67
C LYS A 33 -8.95 -18.43 -11.30
N GLY A 34 -8.63 -17.21 -10.93
CA GLY A 34 -9.60 -16.21 -10.52
C GLY A 34 -10.11 -15.33 -11.64
N LYS A 35 -11.17 -14.56 -11.35
CA LYS A 35 -11.77 -13.61 -12.29
C LYS A 35 -10.94 -12.33 -12.44
N GLY A 36 -10.17 -11.96 -11.41
CA GLY A 36 -9.36 -10.75 -11.43
C GLY A 36 -10.16 -9.45 -11.53
N GLU A 37 -11.43 -9.46 -11.15
CA GLU A 37 -12.30 -8.28 -11.24
C GLU A 37 -12.20 -7.39 -9.99
N ARG A 38 -11.52 -7.85 -8.96
CA ARG A 38 -11.27 -7.17 -7.68
C ARG A 38 -9.81 -7.34 -7.31
N PHE A 39 -9.37 -6.57 -6.31
CA PHE A 39 -8.05 -6.82 -5.73
C PHE A 39 -7.92 -8.27 -5.30
N SER A 40 -6.79 -8.91 -5.60
CA SER A 40 -6.46 -10.17 -4.96
C SER A 40 -6.00 -9.93 -3.51
N PRO A 41 -5.99 -10.96 -2.65
CA PRO A 41 -5.46 -10.78 -1.29
C PRO A 41 -4.02 -10.26 -1.27
N THR A 42 -3.15 -10.72 -2.16
CA THR A 42 -1.77 -10.21 -2.24
C THR A 42 -1.71 -8.79 -2.82
N ASP A 43 -2.62 -8.42 -3.71
CA ASP A 43 -2.76 -7.02 -4.16
C ASP A 43 -3.07 -6.10 -2.98
N LEU A 44 -3.94 -6.54 -2.05
CA LEU A 44 -4.28 -5.77 -0.86
C LEU A 44 -3.07 -5.56 0.06
N ILE A 45 -2.20 -6.56 0.19
CA ILE A 45 -0.98 -6.42 0.97
C ILE A 45 -0.07 -5.34 0.36
N ALA A 46 0.16 -5.42 -0.95
CA ALA A 46 0.99 -4.45 -1.66
C ALA A 46 0.37 -3.04 -1.63
N THR A 47 -0.94 -2.93 -1.87
CA THR A 47 -1.66 -1.67 -1.82
C THR A 47 -1.67 -1.10 -0.40
N GLY A 48 -1.80 -1.97 0.61
CA GLY A 48 -1.71 -1.59 2.02
C GLY A 48 -0.37 -0.95 2.36
N LEU A 49 0.72 -1.45 1.78
CA LEU A 49 2.04 -0.81 1.95
C LEU A 49 2.02 0.62 1.41
N GLY A 50 1.55 0.82 0.18
CA GLY A 50 1.46 2.16 -0.41
C GLY A 50 0.60 3.11 0.41
N ALA A 51 -0.57 2.64 0.84
CA ALA A 51 -1.48 3.42 1.69
C ALA A 51 -0.82 3.77 3.03
N CYS A 52 -0.11 2.82 3.64
CA CYS A 52 0.58 3.04 4.91
C CYS A 52 1.71 4.06 4.78
N MET A 53 2.49 3.97 3.70
CA MET A 53 3.58 4.91 3.43
C MET A 53 3.08 6.35 3.35
N ILE A 54 2.07 6.60 2.52
CA ILE A 54 1.56 7.96 2.33
C ILE A 54 0.81 8.48 3.57
N THR A 55 0.14 7.60 4.31
CA THR A 55 -0.51 7.97 5.56
C THR A 55 0.52 8.39 6.61
N THR A 56 1.60 7.62 6.75
CA THR A 56 2.68 7.93 7.69
C THR A 56 3.38 9.25 7.33
N MET A 57 3.60 9.48 6.02
CA MET A 57 4.10 10.76 5.54
C MET A 57 3.13 11.90 5.87
N GLY A 58 1.83 11.66 5.66
CA GLY A 58 0.79 12.66 5.96
C GLY A 58 0.76 13.07 7.42
N ILE A 59 0.87 12.12 8.33
CA ILE A 59 0.94 12.39 9.77
C ILE A 59 2.15 13.29 10.08
N LYS A 60 3.31 12.95 9.53
CA LYS A 60 4.52 13.75 9.75
C LYS A 60 4.41 15.13 9.12
N ALA A 61 3.92 15.21 7.89
CA ALA A 61 3.74 16.47 7.16
C ALA A 61 2.79 17.41 7.91
N GLU A 62 1.71 16.88 8.47
CA GLU A 62 0.77 17.68 9.28
C GLU A 62 1.49 18.32 10.45
N SER A 63 2.36 17.60 11.15
CA SER A 63 3.15 18.15 12.26
C SER A 63 4.14 19.24 11.81
N MET A 64 4.47 19.29 10.52
CA MET A 64 5.36 20.26 9.91
C MET A 64 4.60 21.41 9.22
N GLY A 65 3.27 21.42 9.30
CA GLY A 65 2.44 22.41 8.61
C GLY A 65 2.38 22.25 7.10
N ILE A 66 2.60 21.03 6.60
CA ILE A 66 2.64 20.70 5.17
C ILE A 66 1.42 19.88 4.80
N ALA A 67 0.73 20.23 3.71
CA ALA A 67 -0.41 19.48 3.18
C ALA A 67 0.03 18.63 1.98
N LEU A 68 -0.14 17.31 2.08
CA LEU A 68 0.19 16.39 1.00
C LEU A 68 -1.04 15.99 0.17
N ASP A 69 -2.12 16.76 0.26
CA ASP A 69 -3.37 16.46 -0.45
C ASP A 69 -3.11 16.31 -1.95
N GLY A 70 -3.61 15.20 -2.51
CA GLY A 70 -3.39 14.90 -3.92
C GLY A 70 -2.14 14.09 -4.22
N ALA A 71 -1.30 13.78 -3.22
CA ALA A 71 -0.18 12.87 -3.42
C ALA A 71 -0.70 11.50 -3.89
N GLN A 72 0.06 10.86 -4.79
CA GLN A 72 -0.30 9.57 -5.36
C GLN A 72 0.82 8.56 -5.13
N VAL A 73 0.43 7.30 -4.94
CA VAL A 73 1.37 6.18 -4.83
C VAL A 73 1.01 5.16 -5.90
N GLU A 74 1.91 4.93 -6.84
CA GLU A 74 1.80 3.84 -7.79
C GLU A 74 2.43 2.60 -7.17
N VAL A 75 1.72 1.48 -7.21
CA VAL A 75 2.15 0.24 -6.56
C VAL A 75 2.22 -0.86 -7.59
N THR A 76 3.35 -1.56 -7.67
CA THR A 76 3.54 -2.74 -8.51
C THR A 76 3.93 -3.92 -7.63
N LYS A 77 3.18 -5.00 -7.75
CA LYS A 77 3.44 -6.24 -7.02
C LYS A 77 4.07 -7.27 -7.97
N ILE A 78 5.18 -7.86 -7.55
CA ILE A 78 5.85 -8.92 -8.30
C ILE A 78 5.86 -10.19 -7.45
N MET A 79 5.27 -11.27 -7.98
CA MET A 79 5.18 -12.56 -7.29
C MET A 79 6.41 -13.42 -7.56
N LYS A 80 6.71 -14.32 -6.63
CA LYS A 80 7.68 -15.41 -6.78
C LYS A 80 6.96 -16.75 -6.69
N SER A 81 7.60 -17.78 -7.22
CA SER A 81 7.11 -19.17 -7.17
C SER A 81 7.92 -19.99 -6.16
N ASP A 82 7.40 -21.19 -5.83
CA ASP A 82 8.05 -22.23 -5.05
C ASP A 82 8.53 -21.82 -3.64
N PRO A 83 7.65 -21.42 -2.73
CA PRO A 83 6.20 -21.30 -2.84
C PRO A 83 5.77 -19.97 -3.44
N ARG A 84 4.53 -19.91 -3.93
CA ARG A 84 3.92 -18.68 -4.45
C ARG A 84 3.83 -17.65 -3.32
N ARG A 85 4.42 -16.49 -3.54
CA ARG A 85 4.48 -15.41 -2.56
C ARG A 85 4.85 -14.08 -3.21
N ILE A 86 4.63 -12.98 -2.50
CA ILE A 86 5.14 -11.69 -2.95
C ILE A 86 6.66 -11.69 -2.86
N GLY A 87 7.33 -11.43 -3.98
CA GLY A 87 8.79 -11.33 -4.02
C GLY A 87 9.30 -9.91 -3.98
N LYS A 88 8.55 -8.98 -4.56
CA LYS A 88 8.94 -7.57 -4.64
C LYS A 88 7.72 -6.66 -4.70
N ILE A 89 7.82 -5.50 -4.07
CA ILE A 89 6.82 -4.43 -4.19
C ILE A 89 7.57 -3.17 -4.61
N ILE A 90 7.10 -2.56 -5.69
CA ILE A 90 7.63 -1.28 -6.19
C ILE A 90 6.60 -0.21 -5.85
N THR A 91 7.04 0.85 -5.18
CA THR A 91 6.19 2.02 -4.91
C THR A 91 6.86 3.27 -5.47
N HIS A 92 6.09 4.07 -6.19
CA HIS A 92 6.52 5.37 -6.67
C HIS A 92 5.56 6.41 -6.13
N ILE A 93 6.08 7.35 -5.34
CA ILE A 93 5.25 8.35 -4.64
C ILE A 93 5.45 9.70 -5.32
N THR A 94 4.38 10.25 -5.88
CA THR A 94 4.37 11.56 -6.52
C THR A 94 3.69 12.56 -5.58
N MET A 95 4.41 13.62 -5.22
CA MET A 95 3.92 14.66 -4.33
C MET A 95 3.16 15.74 -5.12
N PRO A 96 2.21 16.44 -4.48
CA PRO A 96 1.58 17.59 -5.12
C PRO A 96 2.61 18.68 -5.39
N GLY A 97 2.37 19.48 -6.43
CA GLY A 97 3.25 20.60 -6.76
C GLY A 97 3.13 21.77 -5.78
N GLY A 98 4.13 22.63 -5.79
CA GLY A 98 4.07 23.90 -5.06
C GLY A 98 4.34 23.82 -3.56
N LEU A 99 4.85 22.71 -3.05
CA LEU A 99 5.16 22.58 -1.63
C LEU A 99 6.38 23.40 -1.20
N GLY A 100 7.32 23.62 -2.10
CA GLY A 100 8.50 24.46 -1.83
C GLY A 100 9.38 23.96 -0.69
N LEU A 101 9.46 22.65 -0.49
CA LEU A 101 10.23 22.06 0.60
C LEU A 101 11.73 22.05 0.28
N ASP A 102 12.54 22.30 1.31
CA ASP A 102 13.98 22.12 1.22
C ASP A 102 14.35 20.63 1.28
N ASP A 103 15.60 20.32 0.95
CA ASP A 103 16.08 18.93 0.90
C ASP A 103 15.99 18.22 2.24
N LYS A 104 16.19 18.96 3.34
CA LYS A 104 16.10 18.40 4.69
C LYS A 104 14.69 17.93 5.02
N ASN A 105 13.69 18.73 4.69
CA ASN A 105 12.28 18.37 4.95
C ASN A 105 11.82 17.24 4.05
N LYS A 106 12.26 17.22 2.79
CA LYS A 106 12.01 16.07 1.88
C LYS A 106 12.58 14.79 2.46
N GLU A 107 13.84 14.83 2.92
CA GLU A 107 14.50 13.66 3.52
C GLU A 107 13.76 13.13 4.74
N ILE A 108 13.26 14.02 5.61
CA ILE A 108 12.49 13.63 6.78
C ILE A 108 11.24 12.86 6.36
N LEU A 109 10.48 13.37 5.38
CA LEU A 109 9.27 12.72 4.89
C LEU A 109 9.55 11.39 4.20
N GLU A 110 10.61 11.31 3.40
CA GLU A 110 11.02 10.07 2.76
C GLU A 110 11.41 9.00 3.78
N ARG A 111 12.09 9.41 4.85
CA ARG A 111 12.52 8.48 5.90
C ARG A 111 11.33 7.85 6.63
N VAL A 112 10.30 8.64 6.96
CA VAL A 112 9.12 8.09 7.64
C VAL A 112 8.33 7.16 6.73
N ALA A 113 8.29 7.42 5.43
CA ALA A 113 7.66 6.51 4.47
C ALA A 113 8.33 5.13 4.46
N ARG A 114 9.66 5.11 4.60
CA ARG A 114 10.47 3.87 4.58
C ARG A 114 10.39 3.05 5.88
N THR A 115 9.67 3.53 6.89
CA THR A 115 9.59 2.88 8.20
C THR A 115 8.16 2.77 8.69
N CYS A 116 7.20 2.63 7.77
CA CYS A 116 5.79 2.52 8.14
C CYS A 116 5.47 1.15 8.76
N PRO A 117 4.38 1.04 9.55
CA PRO A 117 4.04 -0.22 10.21
C PRO A 117 3.86 -1.41 9.28
N VAL A 118 3.30 -1.23 8.09
CA VAL A 118 3.13 -2.33 7.13
C VAL A 118 4.48 -2.80 6.63
N GLU A 119 5.40 -1.88 6.31
CA GLU A 119 6.76 -2.24 5.90
C GLU A 119 7.43 -3.13 6.96
N ARG A 120 7.31 -2.75 8.22
CA ARG A 120 7.88 -3.51 9.35
C ARG A 120 7.22 -4.87 9.56
N SER A 121 6.06 -5.09 8.98
CA SER A 121 5.29 -6.34 9.12
C SER A 121 5.47 -7.29 7.94
N LEU A 122 6.15 -6.87 6.88
CA LEU A 122 6.42 -7.72 5.73
C LEU A 122 7.58 -8.67 6.01
N HIS A 123 7.55 -9.82 5.33
CA HIS A 123 8.66 -10.77 5.43
C HIS A 123 9.96 -10.10 4.93
N PRO A 124 11.10 -10.31 5.63
CA PRO A 124 12.37 -9.68 5.23
C PRO A 124 12.84 -9.99 3.82
N GLU A 125 12.41 -11.11 3.24
CA GLU A 125 12.75 -11.50 1.86
C GLU A 125 11.97 -10.73 0.80
N VAL A 126 10.93 -9.98 1.18
CA VAL A 126 10.21 -9.14 0.23
C VAL A 126 11.08 -7.93 -0.10
N GLU A 127 11.51 -7.84 -1.35
CA GLU A 127 12.29 -6.70 -1.82
C GLU A 127 11.38 -5.49 -1.99
N LEU A 128 11.80 -4.33 -1.48
CA LEU A 128 11.07 -3.07 -1.61
C LEU A 128 11.89 -2.10 -2.45
N GLU A 129 11.26 -1.56 -3.50
CA GLU A 129 11.85 -0.52 -4.34
C GLU A 129 10.98 0.72 -4.20
N ILE A 130 11.52 1.78 -3.60
CA ILE A 130 10.78 2.97 -3.22
C ILE A 130 11.41 4.18 -3.89
N SER A 131 10.60 4.97 -4.60
CA SER A 131 11.06 6.20 -5.23
C SER A 131 10.07 7.33 -5.01
N PHE A 132 10.56 8.56 -5.08
CA PHE A 132 9.78 9.77 -4.83
C PHE A 132 9.96 10.77 -5.96
N ASP A 133 8.87 11.43 -6.32
CA ASP A 133 8.87 12.55 -7.27
C ASP A 133 8.31 13.79 -6.55
N TRP A 134 9.17 14.76 -6.33
CA TRP A 134 8.84 16.05 -5.71
C TRP A 134 8.62 17.09 -6.80
N LYS A 135 7.36 17.38 -7.09
CA LYS A 135 7.00 18.39 -8.11
C LYS A 135 7.16 19.82 -7.63
#